data_e859261f479ce494fa41247b693d19ec
#
_entry.id   e859261f479ce494fa41247b693d19ec
#
_cell.length_a   1.000
_cell.length_b   1.000
_cell.length_c   1.000
_cell.angle_alpha   90.00
_cell.angle_beta   90.00
_cell.angle_gamma   90.00
#
_symmetry.space_group_name_H-M   'P 1'
#
loop_
_entity.id
_entity.type
_entity.pdbx_description
1 polymer ?
#
loop_
_entity_poly.entity_id
_entity_poly.type
_entity_poly.pdbx_seq_one_letter_code
_entity_poly.pdbx_strand_id
1 'polypeptide(L)'
;QSRSSAASDVYKRQGTDYVYPRTTNKILNQYLIDKGIPASDIFVNYTPFGHSDWSKIVADVVALGADGKKVGVISTINGDANIGFYKELAAAGISADDIPVVAFSVGEEELSGLDTANLVGHLAAWNYFQSAESDLNDAFIKDWKATMGDNRVTNDPMEAHVIGFEMYVKAVEKAGTTNVDAVRKAMYGLKVPNLTGGMAEMLPNHHLAKPVLIGEIQADGQFDIISQTSEVPGDAWTDYLAESKPLMSDWKDMGCGMYNTETKTCVQMKSNY
;
A
#
# COMPACT_ATOMS: atom_id res chain seq x y z
N GLN A 1 17.27 12.01 -16.53
CA GLN A 1 16.19 11.75 -17.48
C GLN A 1 15.04 11.14 -16.71
N SER A 2 13.93 11.88 -16.62
CA SER A 2 12.68 11.29 -16.17
C SER A 2 12.39 10.10 -17.08
N ARG A 3 12.43 8.86 -16.56
CA ARG A 3 11.85 7.73 -17.27
C ARG A 3 10.37 8.06 -17.47
N SER A 4 10.02 8.47 -18.67
CA SER A 4 8.63 8.49 -19.12
C SER A 4 8.20 7.03 -19.09
N SER A 5 7.58 6.60 -18.00
CA SER A 5 6.82 5.36 -18.00
C SER A 5 5.68 5.59 -18.98
N ALA A 6 5.86 5.19 -20.24
CA ALA A 6 4.73 5.09 -21.14
C ALA A 6 3.70 4.21 -20.41
N ALA A 7 2.49 4.74 -20.24
CA ALA A 7 1.41 4.02 -19.56
C ALA A 7 1.29 2.60 -20.16
N SER A 8 1.09 1.60 -19.30
CA SER A 8 0.83 0.24 -19.77
C SER A 8 -0.51 0.18 -20.50
N ASP A 9 -0.62 -0.70 -21.47
CA ASP A 9 -1.86 -0.90 -22.25
C ASP A 9 -2.82 -1.83 -21.51
N VAL A 10 -2.27 -2.75 -20.71
CA VAL A 10 -2.99 -3.78 -19.96
C VAL A 10 -2.52 -3.79 -18.52
N TYR A 11 -3.46 -3.92 -17.59
CA TYR A 11 -3.15 -3.95 -16.16
C TYR A 11 -3.64 -5.23 -15.50
N LYS A 12 -2.73 -5.93 -14.80
CA LYS A 12 -3.06 -7.01 -13.88
C LYS A 12 -3.06 -6.47 -12.45
N ARG A 13 -4.23 -6.52 -11.80
CA ARG A 13 -4.36 -6.24 -10.36
C ARG A 13 -4.32 -7.55 -9.60
N GLN A 14 -3.27 -7.77 -8.83
CA GLN A 14 -3.09 -8.99 -8.03
C GLN A 14 -3.13 -8.62 -6.55
N GLY A 15 -4.01 -9.25 -5.77
CA GLY A 15 -4.15 -8.94 -4.36
C GLY A 15 -4.38 -10.16 -3.47
N THR A 16 -4.18 -10.01 -2.17
CA THR A 16 -4.64 -10.96 -1.16
C THR A 16 -6.16 -10.84 -0.99
N ASP A 17 -6.86 -11.95 -0.77
CA ASP A 17 -8.34 -11.96 -0.69
C ASP A 17 -8.84 -11.50 0.68
N TYR A 18 -8.87 -10.18 0.90
CA TYR A 18 -9.51 -9.56 2.07
C TYR A 18 -9.84 -8.07 1.82
N VAL A 19 -10.32 -7.37 2.84
CA VAL A 19 -10.91 -6.03 2.74
C VAL A 19 -10.00 -5.00 2.07
N TYR A 20 -8.72 -4.89 2.48
CA TYR A 20 -7.81 -3.88 1.96
C TYR A 20 -7.56 -4.03 0.44
N PRO A 21 -7.11 -5.19 -0.10
CA PRO A 21 -6.90 -5.34 -1.54
C PRO A 21 -8.18 -5.14 -2.36
N ARG A 22 -9.31 -5.63 -1.87
CA ARG A 22 -10.60 -5.48 -2.57
C ARG A 22 -11.02 -4.02 -2.65
N THR A 23 -10.87 -3.25 -1.57
CA THR A 23 -11.18 -1.82 -1.54
C THR A 23 -10.22 -1.03 -2.43
N THR A 24 -8.91 -1.23 -2.24
CA THR A 24 -7.88 -0.55 -3.04
C THR A 24 -8.04 -0.83 -4.52
N ASN A 25 -8.29 -2.08 -4.90
CA ASN A 25 -8.48 -2.45 -6.30
C ASN A 25 -9.75 -1.84 -6.92
N LYS A 26 -10.81 -1.54 -6.15
CA LYS A 26 -11.95 -0.78 -6.66
C LYS A 26 -11.56 0.64 -7.05
N ILE A 27 -10.83 1.30 -6.17
CA ILE A 27 -10.33 2.67 -6.40
C ILE A 27 -9.43 2.69 -7.64
N LEU A 28 -8.46 1.80 -7.71
CA LEU A 28 -7.52 1.71 -8.81
C LEU A 28 -8.18 1.32 -10.13
N ASN A 29 -9.22 0.49 -10.10
CA ASN A 29 -10.01 0.17 -11.29
C ASN A 29 -10.64 1.42 -11.89
N GLN A 30 -11.32 2.21 -11.06
CA GLN A 30 -11.94 3.43 -11.53
C GLN A 30 -10.90 4.44 -12.01
N TYR A 31 -9.79 4.58 -11.29
CA TYR A 31 -8.67 5.41 -11.72
C TYR A 31 -8.16 5.04 -13.12
N LEU A 32 -7.95 3.74 -13.39
CA LEU A 32 -7.49 3.28 -14.70
C LEU A 32 -8.52 3.58 -15.81
N ILE A 33 -9.80 3.36 -15.53
CA ILE A 33 -10.90 3.68 -16.47
C ILE A 33 -10.91 5.19 -16.78
N ASP A 34 -10.77 6.03 -15.77
CA ASP A 34 -10.74 7.50 -15.94
C ASP A 34 -9.49 7.97 -16.70
N LYS A 35 -8.41 7.18 -16.67
CA LYS A 35 -7.22 7.38 -17.52
C LYS A 35 -7.36 6.84 -18.93
N GLY A 36 -8.52 6.27 -19.28
CA GLY A 36 -8.83 5.80 -20.63
C GLY A 36 -8.44 4.36 -20.91
N ILE A 37 -8.06 3.58 -19.88
CA ILE A 37 -7.81 2.14 -20.04
C ILE A 37 -9.15 1.41 -20.20
N PRO A 38 -9.37 0.66 -21.27
CA PRO A 38 -10.60 -0.10 -21.45
C PRO A 38 -10.78 -1.13 -20.33
N ALA A 39 -12.01 -1.31 -19.85
CA ALA A 39 -12.31 -2.29 -18.80
C ALA A 39 -11.93 -3.73 -19.21
N SER A 40 -11.93 -4.04 -20.52
CA SER A 40 -11.46 -5.32 -21.06
C SER A 40 -9.96 -5.58 -20.88
N ASP A 41 -9.18 -4.53 -20.66
CA ASP A 41 -7.72 -4.58 -20.50
C ASP A 41 -7.30 -4.43 -19.02
N ILE A 42 -8.26 -4.50 -18.08
CA ILE A 42 -8.03 -4.45 -16.65
C ILE A 42 -8.45 -5.78 -16.02
N PHE A 43 -7.47 -6.60 -15.63
CA PHE A 43 -7.69 -7.91 -15.04
C PHE A 43 -7.49 -7.87 -13.52
N VAL A 44 -8.25 -8.68 -12.79
CA VAL A 44 -8.11 -8.82 -11.34
C VAL A 44 -8.01 -10.26 -10.93
N ASN A 45 -7.18 -10.54 -9.94
CA ASN A 45 -7.11 -11.84 -9.28
C ASN A 45 -6.81 -11.67 -7.80
N TYR A 46 -7.38 -12.55 -6.98
CA TYR A 46 -7.13 -12.58 -5.55
C TYR A 46 -6.66 -13.98 -5.14
N THR A 47 -5.71 -14.01 -4.22
CA THR A 47 -5.17 -15.23 -3.62
C THR A 47 -5.42 -15.22 -2.11
N PRO A 48 -5.64 -16.37 -1.47
CA PRO A 48 -5.81 -16.44 -0.03
C PRO A 48 -4.50 -16.03 0.70
N PHE A 49 -4.62 -15.69 1.98
CA PHE A 49 -3.44 -15.54 2.83
C PHE A 49 -2.59 -16.82 2.80
N GLY A 50 -1.27 -16.67 2.81
CA GLY A 50 -0.34 -17.80 2.77
C GLY A 50 -0.22 -18.48 1.40
N HIS A 51 -0.74 -17.88 0.33
CA HIS A 51 -0.54 -18.38 -1.03
C HIS A 51 0.94 -18.43 -1.38
N SER A 52 1.40 -19.56 -1.93
CA SER A 52 2.83 -19.81 -2.18
C SER A 52 3.17 -20.26 -3.60
N ASP A 53 2.17 -20.72 -4.39
CA ASP A 53 2.40 -21.13 -5.80
C ASP A 53 2.02 -19.99 -6.76
N TRP A 54 3.03 -19.24 -7.17
CA TRP A 54 2.86 -18.07 -8.03
C TRP A 54 3.10 -18.33 -9.50
N SER A 55 3.55 -19.54 -9.87
CA SER A 55 3.98 -19.90 -11.23
C SER A 55 2.90 -19.64 -12.29
N LYS A 56 1.67 -20.07 -12.01
CA LYS A 56 0.55 -19.82 -12.93
C LYS A 56 0.21 -18.32 -13.03
N ILE A 57 0.24 -17.61 -11.93
CA ILE A 57 -0.12 -16.17 -11.90
C ILE A 57 0.90 -15.36 -12.68
N VAL A 58 2.18 -15.65 -12.53
CA VAL A 58 3.25 -15.00 -13.29
C VAL A 58 3.18 -15.36 -14.77
N ALA A 59 2.92 -16.63 -15.10
CA ALA A 59 2.70 -17.04 -16.49
C ALA A 59 1.49 -16.32 -17.13
N ASP A 60 0.39 -16.16 -16.40
CA ASP A 60 -0.78 -15.40 -16.85
C ASP A 60 -0.43 -13.91 -17.09
N VAL A 61 0.42 -13.30 -16.24
CA VAL A 61 0.90 -11.91 -16.41
C VAL A 61 1.71 -11.79 -17.71
N VAL A 62 2.64 -12.70 -17.96
CA VAL A 62 3.44 -12.73 -19.19
C VAL A 62 2.56 -12.89 -20.44
N ALA A 63 1.55 -13.77 -20.36
CA ALA A 63 0.63 -14.02 -21.47
C ALA A 63 -0.19 -12.78 -21.86
N LEU A 64 -0.45 -11.85 -20.96
CA LEU A 64 -1.13 -10.59 -21.27
C LEU A 64 -0.35 -9.70 -22.26
N GLY A 65 0.97 -9.84 -22.32
CA GLY A 65 1.85 -9.11 -23.24
C GLY A 65 2.10 -9.83 -24.58
N ALA A 66 1.53 -11.02 -24.82
CA ALA A 66 1.83 -11.83 -26.00
C ALA A 66 1.53 -11.15 -27.34
N ASP A 67 0.55 -10.22 -27.35
CA ASP A 67 0.16 -9.46 -28.56
C ASP A 67 0.97 -8.15 -28.72
N GLY A 68 2.07 -8.00 -27.98
CA GLY A 68 2.92 -6.81 -28.02
C GLY A 68 2.37 -5.63 -27.19
N LYS A 69 1.35 -5.85 -26.38
CA LYS A 69 0.84 -4.87 -25.42
C LYS A 69 1.81 -4.71 -24.24
N LYS A 70 1.96 -3.48 -23.77
CA LYS A 70 2.69 -3.20 -22.55
C LYS A 70 1.85 -3.59 -21.35
N VAL A 71 2.37 -4.48 -20.52
CA VAL A 71 1.70 -4.94 -19.29
C VAL A 71 2.24 -4.20 -18.08
N GLY A 72 1.36 -3.82 -17.16
CA GLY A 72 1.70 -3.35 -15.83
C GLY A 72 1.02 -4.18 -14.76
N VAL A 73 1.70 -4.44 -13.66
CA VAL A 73 1.13 -5.12 -12.49
C VAL A 73 0.89 -4.12 -11.38
N ILE A 74 -0.33 -4.13 -10.84
CA ILE A 74 -0.68 -3.43 -9.61
C ILE A 74 -0.80 -4.49 -8.53
N SER A 75 0.11 -4.44 -7.54
CA SER A 75 0.17 -5.43 -6.47
C SER A 75 -0.41 -4.87 -5.17
N THR A 76 -1.43 -5.56 -4.66
CA THR A 76 -1.99 -5.40 -3.31
C THR A 76 -1.85 -6.70 -2.52
N ILE A 77 -0.79 -7.45 -2.79
CA ILE A 77 -0.40 -8.66 -2.06
C ILE A 77 0.16 -8.24 -0.71
N ASN A 78 -0.16 -8.98 0.37
CA ASN A 78 0.27 -8.66 1.72
C ASN A 78 1.27 -9.66 2.29
N GLY A 79 2.23 -9.11 3.06
CA GLY A 79 3.16 -9.86 3.90
C GLY A 79 4.03 -10.83 3.10
N ASP A 80 4.33 -11.99 3.69
CA ASP A 80 5.27 -12.99 3.16
C ASP A 80 4.91 -13.52 1.77
N ALA A 81 3.66 -13.41 1.35
CA ALA A 81 3.23 -13.79 0.01
C ALA A 81 3.93 -12.95 -1.10
N ASN A 82 4.37 -11.73 -0.78
CA ASN A 82 5.18 -10.91 -1.67
C ASN A 82 6.53 -11.58 -2.00
N ILE A 83 7.15 -12.24 -1.02
CA ILE A 83 8.43 -12.92 -1.22
C ILE A 83 8.30 -13.99 -2.32
N GLY A 84 7.25 -14.81 -2.26
CA GLY A 84 6.98 -15.82 -3.29
C GLY A 84 6.70 -15.22 -4.65
N PHE A 85 5.90 -14.16 -4.70
CA PHE A 85 5.55 -13.48 -5.95
C PHE A 85 6.79 -12.88 -6.65
N TYR A 86 7.63 -12.14 -5.93
CA TYR A 86 8.84 -11.54 -6.50
C TYR A 86 9.90 -12.58 -6.86
N LYS A 87 10.04 -13.67 -6.11
CA LYS A 87 10.91 -14.80 -6.49
C LYS A 87 10.50 -15.40 -7.83
N GLU A 88 9.20 -15.59 -8.04
CA GLU A 88 8.70 -16.15 -9.29
C GLU A 88 8.86 -15.19 -10.47
N LEU A 89 8.65 -13.87 -10.26
CA LEU A 89 8.94 -12.86 -11.28
C LEU A 89 10.41 -12.90 -11.70
N ALA A 90 11.32 -12.92 -10.73
CA ALA A 90 12.76 -13.01 -10.98
C ALA A 90 13.14 -14.32 -11.69
N ALA A 91 12.56 -15.46 -11.27
CA ALA A 91 12.79 -16.76 -11.90
C ALA A 91 12.28 -16.82 -13.36
N ALA A 92 11.22 -16.09 -13.68
CA ALA A 92 10.72 -15.91 -15.03
C ALA A 92 11.54 -14.92 -15.87
N GLY A 93 12.56 -14.28 -15.30
CA GLY A 93 13.40 -13.30 -15.97
C GLY A 93 12.71 -11.99 -16.30
N ILE A 94 11.64 -11.64 -15.55
CA ILE A 94 10.85 -10.44 -15.78
C ILE A 94 11.48 -9.27 -15.03
N SER A 95 11.92 -8.26 -15.77
CA SER A 95 12.44 -7.01 -15.23
C SER A 95 11.35 -5.94 -15.13
N ALA A 96 11.64 -4.87 -14.40
CA ALA A 96 10.77 -3.70 -14.35
C ALA A 96 10.64 -2.96 -15.69
N ASP A 97 11.61 -3.12 -16.60
CA ASP A 97 11.55 -2.56 -17.95
C ASP A 97 10.58 -3.36 -18.84
N ASP A 98 10.41 -4.67 -18.57
CA ASP A 98 9.50 -5.54 -19.31
C ASP A 98 8.07 -5.41 -18.79
N ILE A 99 7.88 -5.67 -17.49
CA ILE A 99 6.58 -5.63 -16.82
C ILE A 99 6.75 -4.94 -15.46
N PRO A 100 6.57 -3.61 -15.38
CA PRO A 100 6.68 -2.90 -14.13
C PRO A 100 5.61 -3.36 -13.14
N VAL A 101 6.03 -3.52 -11.87
CA VAL A 101 5.13 -3.74 -10.74
C VAL A 101 5.07 -2.46 -9.92
N VAL A 102 3.86 -2.02 -9.56
CA VAL A 102 3.60 -1.00 -8.55
C VAL A 102 2.91 -1.68 -7.37
N ALA A 103 3.60 -1.78 -6.24
CA ALA A 103 3.09 -2.41 -5.04
C ALA A 103 2.56 -1.37 -4.04
N PHE A 104 1.52 -1.75 -3.27
CA PHE A 104 0.90 -0.92 -2.23
C PHE A 104 1.06 -1.52 -0.83
N SER A 105 1.92 -2.52 -0.68
CA SER A 105 2.19 -3.21 0.58
C SER A 105 3.51 -3.99 0.49
N VAL A 106 4.58 -3.31 0.08
CA VAL A 106 5.94 -3.85 0.03
C VAL A 106 6.89 -2.81 0.59
N GLY A 107 7.68 -3.20 1.56
CA GLY A 107 8.73 -2.41 2.16
C GLY A 107 10.02 -3.21 2.32
N GLU A 108 10.93 -2.67 3.10
CA GLU A 108 12.27 -3.22 3.28
C GLU A 108 12.24 -4.62 3.94
N GLU A 109 11.26 -4.88 4.82
CA GLU A 109 11.16 -6.19 5.51
C GLU A 109 10.82 -7.30 4.51
N GLU A 110 9.89 -7.07 3.57
CA GLU A 110 9.56 -8.02 2.51
C GLU A 110 10.74 -8.26 1.58
N LEU A 111 11.55 -7.21 1.31
CA LEU A 111 12.72 -7.30 0.46
C LEU A 111 13.92 -7.97 1.14
N SER A 112 14.01 -7.94 2.47
CA SER A 112 15.16 -8.45 3.22
C SER A 112 15.41 -9.96 3.01
N GLY A 113 14.41 -10.71 2.55
CA GLY A 113 14.50 -12.14 2.24
C GLY A 113 14.73 -12.47 0.76
N LEU A 114 15.00 -11.45 -0.09
CA LEU A 114 15.06 -11.59 -1.54
C LEU A 114 16.46 -11.24 -2.10
N ASP A 115 16.79 -11.83 -3.25
CA ASP A 115 17.80 -11.28 -4.13
C ASP A 115 17.18 -10.13 -4.93
N THR A 116 17.43 -8.91 -4.47
CA THR A 116 16.81 -7.70 -5.00
C THR A 116 17.46 -7.19 -6.28
N ALA A 117 18.61 -7.74 -6.68
CA ALA A 117 19.29 -7.32 -7.91
C ALA A 117 18.40 -7.43 -9.15
N ASN A 118 17.53 -8.44 -9.20
CA ASN A 118 16.59 -8.65 -10.30
C ASN A 118 15.26 -7.89 -10.13
N LEU A 119 15.10 -7.13 -9.05
CA LEU A 119 13.87 -6.39 -8.72
C LEU A 119 14.04 -4.87 -8.87
N VAL A 120 15.25 -4.43 -9.19
CA VAL A 120 15.55 -3.00 -9.37
C VAL A 120 14.61 -2.38 -10.41
N GLY A 121 14.05 -1.23 -10.06
CA GLY A 121 13.14 -0.48 -10.94
C GLY A 121 11.65 -0.78 -10.73
N HIS A 122 11.26 -1.85 -10.01
CA HIS A 122 9.89 -1.99 -9.56
C HIS A 122 9.57 -0.96 -8.48
N LEU A 123 8.31 -0.54 -8.39
CA LEU A 123 7.88 0.57 -7.56
C LEU A 123 7.04 0.10 -6.38
N ALA A 124 7.12 0.84 -5.28
CA ALA A 124 6.16 0.75 -4.19
C ALA A 124 5.61 2.14 -3.82
N ALA A 125 4.34 2.20 -3.46
CA ALA A 125 3.68 3.39 -2.96
C ALA A 125 3.28 3.16 -1.51
N TRP A 126 3.87 3.94 -0.59
CA TRP A 126 3.57 3.83 0.84
C TRP A 126 3.79 5.17 1.56
N ASN A 127 3.61 5.21 2.88
CA ASN A 127 3.79 6.44 3.66
C ASN A 127 5.18 6.57 4.28
N TYR A 128 5.98 5.52 4.24
CA TYR A 128 7.32 5.50 4.79
C TYR A 128 8.20 4.50 4.06
N PHE A 129 9.47 4.86 3.85
CA PHE A 129 10.59 3.97 3.53
C PHE A 129 11.75 4.31 4.46
N GLN A 130 12.56 3.31 4.80
CA GLN A 130 13.73 3.50 5.68
C GLN A 130 14.68 4.56 5.16
N SER A 131 14.77 4.73 3.84
CA SER A 131 15.59 5.73 3.15
C SER A 131 15.05 7.16 3.23
N ALA A 132 13.92 7.40 3.91
CA ALA A 132 13.38 8.76 4.08
C ALA A 132 14.36 9.64 4.88
N GLU A 133 14.68 10.81 4.32
CA GLU A 133 15.68 11.73 4.88
C GLU A 133 15.05 12.63 5.95
N SER A 134 15.31 12.33 7.23
CA SER A 134 15.03 13.22 8.36
C SER A 134 15.84 12.84 9.59
N ASP A 135 16.20 13.83 10.41
CA ASP A 135 16.92 13.60 11.68
C ASP A 135 16.15 12.65 12.62
N LEU A 136 14.81 12.70 12.58
CA LEU A 136 13.96 11.81 13.39
C LEU A 136 14.02 10.37 12.88
N ASN A 137 14.05 10.19 11.57
CA ASN A 137 14.18 8.85 10.98
C ASN A 137 15.55 8.26 11.29
N ASP A 138 16.61 9.05 11.17
CA ASP A 138 17.97 8.60 11.49
C ASP A 138 18.09 8.16 12.95
N ALA A 139 17.50 8.91 13.86
CA ALA A 139 17.45 8.55 15.28
C ALA A 139 16.62 7.26 15.50
N PHE A 140 15.48 7.15 14.87
CA PHE A 140 14.63 5.96 14.96
C PHE A 140 15.33 4.70 14.43
N ILE A 141 15.96 4.77 13.25
CA ILE A 141 16.71 3.66 12.67
C ILE A 141 17.87 3.24 13.58
N LYS A 142 18.60 4.21 14.14
CA LYS A 142 19.69 3.96 15.08
C LYS A 142 19.21 3.21 16.32
N ASP A 143 18.14 3.66 16.94
CA ASP A 143 17.57 3.06 18.15
C ASP A 143 16.98 1.69 17.86
N TRP A 144 16.33 1.53 16.70
CA TRP A 144 15.82 0.25 16.23
C TRP A 144 16.95 -0.78 16.08
N LYS A 145 18.02 -0.45 15.37
CA LYS A 145 19.17 -1.34 15.16
C LYS A 145 19.91 -1.65 16.46
N ALA A 146 20.05 -0.68 17.34
CA ALA A 146 20.65 -0.91 18.66
C ALA A 146 19.85 -1.90 19.52
N THR A 147 18.54 -1.96 19.34
CA THR A 147 17.64 -2.82 20.14
C THR A 147 17.43 -4.17 19.47
N MET A 148 17.24 -4.20 18.16
CA MET A 148 16.79 -5.39 17.41
C MET A 148 17.91 -6.08 16.64
N GLY A 149 19.08 -5.41 16.46
CA GLY A 149 20.24 -5.88 15.71
C GLY A 149 20.49 -5.10 14.42
N ASP A 150 21.75 -5.00 14.03
CA ASP A 150 22.21 -4.14 12.92
C ASP A 150 21.64 -4.54 11.55
N ASN A 151 21.30 -5.81 11.39
CA ASN A 151 20.73 -6.35 10.15
C ASN A 151 19.21 -6.19 10.03
N ARG A 152 18.55 -5.59 11.04
CA ARG A 152 17.11 -5.34 11.00
C ARG A 152 16.82 -4.03 10.30
N VAL A 153 15.76 -4.04 9.52
CA VAL A 153 15.26 -2.87 8.81
C VAL A 153 14.02 -2.29 9.49
N THR A 154 13.70 -1.05 9.15
CA THR A 154 12.41 -0.42 9.49
C THR A 154 11.53 -0.39 8.25
N ASN A 155 10.22 -0.33 8.43
CA ASN A 155 9.24 -0.25 7.36
C ASN A 155 8.01 0.58 7.75
N ASP A 156 7.11 0.81 6.82
CA ASP A 156 5.90 1.62 7.02
C ASP A 156 5.02 1.17 8.21
N PRO A 157 4.69 -0.12 8.40
CA PRO A 157 3.90 -0.55 9.56
C PRO A 157 4.57 -0.25 10.91
N MET A 158 5.90 -0.29 10.98
CA MET A 158 6.64 0.04 12.21
C MET A 158 6.56 1.54 12.49
N GLU A 159 6.78 2.37 11.48
CA GLU A 159 6.64 3.82 11.59
C GLU A 159 5.22 4.21 12.00
N ALA A 160 4.20 3.60 11.41
CA ALA A 160 2.81 3.84 11.77
C ALA A 160 2.51 3.52 13.25
N HIS A 161 3.15 2.46 13.80
CA HIS A 161 3.03 2.12 15.23
C HIS A 161 3.69 3.17 16.13
N VAL A 162 4.87 3.68 15.75
CA VAL A 162 5.57 4.74 16.51
C VAL A 162 4.70 5.99 16.58
N ILE A 163 4.19 6.46 15.44
CA ILE A 163 3.30 7.62 15.37
C ILE A 163 2.02 7.39 16.17
N GLY A 164 1.39 6.25 16.00
CA GLY A 164 0.16 5.91 16.72
C GLY A 164 0.35 5.87 18.23
N PHE A 165 1.47 5.33 18.70
CA PHE A 165 1.81 5.31 20.12
C PHE A 165 2.08 6.72 20.67
N GLU A 166 2.84 7.54 19.95
CA GLU A 166 3.10 8.92 20.37
C GLU A 166 1.80 9.75 20.46
N MET A 167 0.91 9.59 19.48
CA MET A 167 -0.42 10.21 19.50
C MET A 167 -1.25 9.73 20.70
N TYR A 168 -1.20 8.43 21.01
CA TYR A 168 -1.90 7.87 22.18
C TYR A 168 -1.39 8.51 23.50
N VAL A 169 -0.07 8.58 23.69
CA VAL A 169 0.52 9.20 24.88
C VAL A 169 0.07 10.65 25.02
N LYS A 170 0.22 11.45 23.97
CA LYS A 170 -0.23 12.86 23.97
C LYS A 170 -1.74 13.02 24.21
N ALA A 171 -2.53 12.08 23.69
CA ALA A 171 -3.99 12.10 23.90
C ALA A 171 -4.35 11.79 25.36
N VAL A 172 -3.67 10.82 25.99
CA VAL A 172 -3.85 10.51 27.43
C VAL A 172 -3.46 11.69 28.29
N GLU A 173 -2.31 12.32 28.02
CA GLU A 173 -1.86 13.53 28.73
C GLU A 173 -2.88 14.66 28.60
N LYS A 174 -3.36 14.94 27.38
CA LYS A 174 -4.37 15.96 27.11
C LYS A 174 -5.72 15.66 27.76
N ALA A 175 -6.13 14.39 27.79
CA ALA A 175 -7.39 13.96 28.41
C ALA A 175 -7.31 13.89 29.93
N GLY A 176 -6.12 13.75 30.53
CA GLY A 176 -5.90 13.55 31.96
C GLY A 176 -6.46 12.21 32.48
N THR A 177 -6.72 11.25 31.59
CA THR A 177 -7.33 9.96 31.91
C THR A 177 -7.06 8.94 30.80
N THR A 178 -7.17 7.64 31.13
CA THR A 178 -7.11 6.52 30.17
C THR A 178 -8.50 6.06 29.68
N ASN A 179 -9.56 6.80 30.01
CA ASN A 179 -10.90 6.48 29.52
C ASN A 179 -10.94 6.57 28.00
N VAL A 180 -11.40 5.50 27.35
CA VAL A 180 -11.34 5.32 25.89
C VAL A 180 -11.99 6.47 25.12
N ASP A 181 -13.19 6.91 25.55
CA ASP A 181 -13.92 7.96 24.85
C ASP A 181 -13.25 9.33 25.02
N ALA A 182 -12.70 9.61 26.21
CA ALA A 182 -11.97 10.84 26.46
C ALA A 182 -10.65 10.91 25.65
N VAL A 183 -9.89 9.83 25.65
CA VAL A 183 -8.63 9.70 24.86
C VAL A 183 -8.92 9.83 23.37
N ARG A 184 -9.92 9.10 22.85
CA ARG A 184 -10.32 9.19 21.45
C ARG A 184 -10.68 10.62 21.05
N LYS A 185 -11.47 11.33 21.85
CA LYS A 185 -11.83 12.74 21.60
C LYS A 185 -10.61 13.66 21.64
N ALA A 186 -9.69 13.42 22.57
CA ALA A 186 -8.46 14.20 22.71
C ALA A 186 -7.51 13.98 21.54
N MET A 187 -7.57 12.81 20.88
CA MET A 187 -6.71 12.44 19.76
C MET A 187 -7.02 13.23 18.48
N TYR A 188 -8.28 13.60 18.24
CA TYR A 188 -8.65 14.33 17.04
C TYR A 188 -7.93 15.68 16.92
N GLY A 189 -7.33 15.91 15.75
CA GLY A 189 -6.52 17.11 15.46
C GLY A 189 -5.16 17.13 16.15
N LEU A 190 -4.75 16.06 16.86
CA LEU A 190 -3.38 15.96 17.35
C LEU A 190 -2.41 15.84 16.18
N LYS A 191 -1.29 16.55 16.32
CA LYS A 191 -0.17 16.49 15.40
C LYS A 191 1.05 15.97 16.13
N VAL A 192 1.75 15.04 15.51
CA VAL A 192 3.05 14.53 15.96
C VAL A 192 4.05 14.60 14.82
N PRO A 193 5.36 14.71 15.14
CA PRO A 193 6.39 14.66 14.11
C PRO A 193 6.29 13.36 13.30
N ASN A 194 6.48 13.48 11.99
CA ASN A 194 6.48 12.35 11.07
C ASN A 194 7.92 11.97 10.70
N LEU A 195 8.26 10.69 10.67
CA LEU A 195 9.61 10.22 10.33
C LEU A 195 10.02 10.56 8.89
N THR A 196 9.05 10.78 8.00
CA THR A 196 9.31 11.25 6.62
C THR A 196 9.41 12.77 6.49
N GLY A 197 9.51 13.47 7.61
CA GLY A 197 9.48 14.94 7.71
C GLY A 197 8.06 15.50 7.85
N GLY A 198 7.98 16.70 8.40
CA GLY A 198 6.69 17.36 8.68
C GLY A 198 5.94 16.76 9.86
N MET A 199 4.62 16.80 9.80
CA MET A 199 3.73 16.34 10.86
C MET A 199 2.73 15.33 10.32
N ALA A 200 2.33 14.38 11.17
CA ALA A 200 1.16 13.52 10.95
C ALA A 200 0.01 14.06 11.81
N GLU A 201 -1.20 14.15 11.24
CA GLU A 201 -2.39 14.66 11.94
C GLU A 201 -3.46 13.57 12.03
N MET A 202 -4.03 13.38 13.22
CA MET A 202 -5.19 12.50 13.44
C MET A 202 -6.47 13.19 13.00
N LEU A 203 -7.13 12.63 11.99
CA LEU A 203 -8.39 13.13 11.47
C LEU A 203 -9.61 12.57 12.25
N PRO A 204 -10.77 13.25 12.20
CA PRO A 204 -11.99 12.78 12.88
C PRO A 204 -12.52 11.41 12.40
N ASN A 205 -12.13 10.96 11.21
CA ASN A 205 -12.46 9.65 10.66
C ASN A 205 -11.46 8.55 11.05
N HIS A 206 -10.51 8.86 11.96
CA HIS A 206 -9.44 7.98 12.44
C HIS A 206 -8.34 7.63 11.41
N HIS A 207 -8.31 8.31 10.28
CA HIS A 207 -7.17 8.28 9.38
C HIS A 207 -6.13 9.31 9.80
N LEU A 208 -4.89 9.09 9.37
CA LEU A 208 -3.82 10.08 9.50
C LEU A 208 -3.66 10.85 8.18
N ALA A 209 -3.53 12.16 8.28
CA ALA A 209 -3.02 12.96 7.19
C ALA A 209 -1.48 12.85 7.19
N LYS A 210 -0.91 12.30 6.12
CA LYS A 210 0.52 12.03 5.94
C LYS A 210 0.92 12.19 4.47
N PRO A 211 2.21 12.40 4.16
CA PRO A 211 2.72 12.26 2.82
C PRO A 211 2.58 10.82 2.30
N VAL A 212 2.50 10.68 0.98
CA VAL A 212 2.64 9.42 0.27
C VAL A 212 3.93 9.48 -0.54
N LEU A 213 4.72 8.41 -0.46
CA LEU A 213 5.99 8.27 -1.15
C LEU A 213 5.87 7.22 -2.24
N ILE A 214 6.59 7.44 -3.33
CA ILE A 214 6.85 6.42 -4.35
C ILE A 214 8.32 6.08 -4.26
N GLY A 215 8.61 4.83 -3.91
CA GLY A 215 9.96 4.30 -3.84
C GLY A 215 10.23 3.33 -5.00
N GLU A 216 11.42 3.41 -5.56
CA GLU A 216 11.96 2.46 -6.54
C GLU A 216 12.87 1.47 -5.82
N ILE A 217 12.62 0.16 -5.99
CA ILE A 217 13.43 -0.90 -5.38
C ILE A 217 14.87 -0.81 -5.89
N GLN A 218 15.84 -0.85 -4.97
CA GLN A 218 17.26 -0.85 -5.24
C GLN A 218 17.89 -2.23 -4.98
N ALA A 219 19.10 -2.45 -5.51
CA ALA A 219 19.79 -3.73 -5.41
C ALA A 219 20.18 -4.13 -3.98
N ASP A 220 20.25 -3.17 -3.06
CA ASP A 220 20.55 -3.38 -1.64
C ASP A 220 19.31 -3.65 -0.77
N GLY A 221 18.12 -3.75 -1.40
CA GLY A 221 16.85 -3.97 -0.71
C GLY A 221 16.28 -2.72 -0.05
N GLN A 222 16.84 -1.56 -0.34
CA GLN A 222 16.28 -0.26 0.05
C GLN A 222 15.44 0.34 -1.08
N PHE A 223 14.87 1.50 -0.85
CA PHE A 223 14.11 2.25 -1.85
C PHE A 223 14.79 3.59 -2.16
N ASP A 224 14.88 3.94 -3.44
CA ASP A 224 15.11 5.31 -3.85
C ASP A 224 13.75 6.04 -3.92
N ILE A 225 13.58 7.10 -3.13
CA ILE A 225 12.33 7.85 -3.09
C ILE A 225 12.29 8.81 -4.29
N ILE A 226 11.61 8.38 -5.34
CA ILE A 226 11.51 9.13 -6.60
C ILE A 226 10.42 10.17 -6.63
N SER A 227 9.48 10.11 -5.67
CA SER A 227 8.39 11.08 -5.52
C SER A 227 7.85 11.08 -4.11
N GLN A 228 7.47 12.27 -3.63
CA GLN A 228 6.78 12.46 -2.36
C GLN A 228 5.70 13.51 -2.53
N THR A 229 4.49 13.25 -2.04
CA THR A 229 3.41 14.23 -2.03
C THR A 229 3.57 15.19 -0.84
N SER A 230 2.84 16.29 -0.86
CA SER A 230 2.48 16.99 0.37
C SER A 230 1.59 16.08 1.25
N GLU A 231 1.23 16.55 2.43
CA GLU A 231 0.27 15.86 3.29
C GLU A 231 -1.02 15.53 2.51
N VAL A 232 -1.40 14.25 2.54
CA VAL A 232 -2.65 13.75 1.94
C VAL A 232 -3.60 13.43 3.09
N PRO A 233 -4.78 14.06 3.17
CA PRO A 233 -5.77 13.68 4.16
C PRO A 233 -6.30 12.28 3.85
N GLY A 234 -6.33 11.41 4.85
CA GLY A 234 -6.97 10.10 4.72
C GLY A 234 -8.48 10.27 4.56
N ASP A 235 -9.05 9.61 3.55
CA ASP A 235 -10.50 9.48 3.41
C ASP A 235 -10.87 8.00 3.26
N ALA A 236 -12.06 7.63 3.70
CA ALA A 236 -12.54 6.25 3.57
C ALA A 236 -12.68 5.83 2.10
N TRP A 237 -13.01 6.78 1.23
CA TRP A 237 -13.16 6.59 -0.21
C TRP A 237 -12.65 7.81 -0.96
N THR A 238 -12.15 7.58 -2.17
CA THR A 238 -11.63 8.65 -3.01
C THR A 238 -12.72 9.33 -3.83
N ASP A 239 -12.39 10.45 -4.47
CA ASP A 239 -13.28 11.12 -5.41
C ASP A 239 -13.62 10.28 -6.65
N TYR A 240 -12.81 9.24 -6.97
CA TYR A 240 -13.12 8.26 -8.02
C TYR A 240 -14.33 7.38 -7.69
N LEU A 241 -14.73 7.28 -6.41
CA LEU A 241 -15.87 6.49 -5.94
C LEU A 241 -16.75 7.32 -5.00
N ALA A 242 -17.09 8.55 -5.39
CA ALA A 242 -17.81 9.50 -4.54
C ALA A 242 -19.14 8.96 -4.00
N GLU A 243 -19.88 8.20 -4.82
CA GLU A 243 -21.13 7.54 -4.44
C GLU A 243 -20.92 6.39 -3.45
N SER A 244 -19.70 5.91 -3.30
CA SER A 244 -19.34 4.85 -2.35
C SER A 244 -18.87 5.38 -1.00
N LYS A 245 -18.76 6.69 -0.83
CA LYS A 245 -18.27 7.34 0.40
C LYS A 245 -18.91 6.82 1.70
N PRO A 246 -20.24 6.57 1.76
CA PRO A 246 -20.90 6.01 2.94
C PRO A 246 -20.79 4.47 3.04
N LEU A 247 -20.15 3.80 2.08
CA LEU A 247 -20.07 2.34 2.06
C LEU A 247 -18.87 1.83 2.86
N MET A 248 -19.07 0.72 3.55
CA MET A 248 -17.98 -0.10 4.08
C MET A 248 -17.38 -0.96 2.96
N SER A 249 -16.28 -1.60 3.25
CA SER A 249 -15.63 -2.49 2.31
C SER A 249 -16.45 -3.74 1.99
N ASP A 250 -16.14 -4.33 0.85
CA ASP A 250 -16.68 -5.57 0.34
C ASP A 250 -16.04 -6.77 1.06
N TRP A 251 -16.77 -7.37 2.00
CA TRP A 251 -16.30 -8.55 2.73
C TRP A 251 -17.32 -9.69 2.67
N LYS A 252 -16.94 -10.78 2.04
CA LYS A 252 -17.80 -11.96 1.84
C LYS A 252 -18.28 -12.59 3.14
N ASP A 253 -17.42 -12.64 4.16
CA ASP A 253 -17.71 -13.29 5.43
C ASP A 253 -18.83 -12.61 6.23
N MET A 254 -19.13 -11.35 5.92
CA MET A 254 -20.26 -10.64 6.48
C MET A 254 -21.60 -10.95 5.78
N GLY A 255 -21.59 -11.77 4.73
CA GLY A 255 -22.77 -12.03 3.89
C GLY A 255 -23.27 -10.79 3.12
N CYS A 256 -22.44 -9.74 3.08
CA CYS A 256 -22.75 -8.46 2.48
C CYS A 256 -21.59 -8.03 1.57
N GLY A 257 -21.88 -7.76 0.32
CA GLY A 257 -20.86 -7.26 -0.62
C GLY A 257 -20.37 -5.87 -0.26
N MET A 258 -21.27 -4.97 0.12
CA MET A 258 -20.94 -3.64 0.65
C MET A 258 -21.98 -3.21 1.68
N TYR A 259 -21.54 -2.54 2.73
CA TYR A 259 -22.41 -2.04 3.79
C TYR A 259 -22.41 -0.51 3.80
N ASN A 260 -23.60 0.08 3.66
CA ASN A 260 -23.78 1.53 3.77
C ASN A 260 -23.90 1.95 5.24
N THR A 261 -22.95 2.72 5.72
CA THR A 261 -22.88 3.15 7.12
C THR A 261 -23.90 4.23 7.50
N GLU A 262 -24.40 5.00 6.53
CA GLU A 262 -25.43 6.02 6.77
C GLU A 262 -26.81 5.39 6.89
N THR A 263 -27.15 4.53 5.94
CA THR A 263 -28.48 3.86 5.93
C THR A 263 -28.51 2.60 6.79
N LYS A 264 -27.34 2.13 7.26
CA LYS A 264 -27.16 0.87 8.02
C LYS A 264 -27.71 -0.35 7.29
N THR A 265 -27.59 -0.36 5.97
CA THR A 265 -28.08 -1.44 5.11
C THR A 265 -26.94 -2.08 4.32
N CYS A 266 -27.09 -3.37 4.02
CA CYS A 266 -26.22 -4.06 3.09
C CYS A 266 -26.56 -3.64 1.66
N VAL A 267 -25.55 -3.16 0.92
CA VAL A 267 -25.66 -2.87 -0.50
C VAL A 267 -24.93 -3.97 -1.24
N GLN A 268 -25.68 -4.87 -1.86
CA GLN A 268 -25.08 -5.85 -2.76
C GLN A 268 -24.68 -5.18 -4.07
N MET A 269 -23.40 -4.95 -4.24
CA MET A 269 -22.89 -4.61 -5.57
C MET A 269 -22.74 -5.91 -6.36
N LYS A 270 -23.23 -5.95 -7.60
CA LYS A 270 -22.86 -7.00 -8.54
C LYS A 270 -21.35 -6.90 -8.73
N SER A 271 -20.60 -7.87 -8.24
CA SER A 271 -19.17 -7.93 -8.46
C SER A 271 -18.94 -8.14 -9.95
N ASN A 272 -18.44 -7.13 -10.63
CA ASN A 272 -17.83 -7.26 -11.95
C ASN A 272 -16.37 -7.75 -11.80
N TYR A 273 -16.17 -8.78 -10.97
CA TYR A 273 -14.87 -9.38 -10.73
C TYR A 273 -14.73 -10.72 -11.43
#